data_210e1d5c33b98db3502a4847d6467776
#
_entry.id   210e1d5c33b98db3502a4847d6467776
#
_cell.length_a   1.000
_cell.length_b   1.000
_cell.length_c   1.000
_cell.angle_alpha   90.00
_cell.angle_beta   90.00
_cell.angle_gamma   90.00
#
_symmetry.space_group_name_H-M   'P 1'
#
loop_
_entity.id
_entity.type
_entity.pdbx_description
1 polymer ?
#
loop_
_entity_poly.entity_id
_entity_poly.type
_entity_poly.pdbx_seq_one_letter_code
_entity_poly.pdbx_strand_id
1 'polypeptide(L)'
;MHIIDTHCHIGLHKYEPVETLLFHMQRAGVAQAVFIQYAGNSDNQYLLDSMAAHPGKFAAAMIVPADDDGTAIRRWAEAGIGGIRLAANFRGTGSDPLAHWRTANERGLVVSAPSSPASAEFAEVLRLFPTLSIVIEHLGGAKPGMSSDEFQPVLDLARHDNLTIKLPGFGEFCHLPHPFRDVPAFADRVLEAFGPRRMMWGSDWPPVSSREGYDSSLSFPMDYFADLSADERAWIFGKTAQKIWNLPVVY
;
A
#
# COMPACT_ATOMS: atom_id res chain seq x y z
N MET A 1 11.88 -17.17 0.77
CA MET A 1 11.41 -15.99 0.02
C MET A 1 11.48 -14.80 0.95
N HIS A 2 11.93 -13.65 0.48
CA HIS A 2 11.95 -12.40 1.27
C HIS A 2 10.58 -11.74 1.20
N ILE A 3 9.85 -11.72 2.31
CA ILE A 3 8.45 -11.23 2.37
C ILE A 3 8.42 -9.84 2.96
N ILE A 4 7.66 -8.94 2.34
CA ILE A 4 7.51 -7.54 2.74
C ILE A 4 6.01 -7.21 2.86
N ASP A 5 5.59 -6.76 4.05
CA ASP A 5 4.24 -6.25 4.29
C ASP A 5 4.15 -4.78 3.85
N THR A 6 3.42 -4.48 2.80
CA THR A 6 3.38 -3.12 2.24
C THR A 6 2.26 -2.24 2.78
N HIS A 7 1.49 -2.75 3.75
CA HIS A 7 0.39 -1.98 4.33
C HIS A 7 0.15 -2.36 5.78
N CYS A 8 0.77 -1.65 6.68
CA CYS A 8 0.49 -1.75 8.10
C CYS A 8 0.46 -0.37 8.76
N HIS A 9 -0.27 -0.28 9.86
CA HIS A 9 -0.39 0.94 10.66
C HIS A 9 0.19 0.70 12.03
N ILE A 10 0.89 1.68 12.56
CA ILE A 10 1.36 1.71 13.94
C ILE A 10 0.95 3.02 14.61
N GLY A 11 0.85 3.03 15.92
CA GLY A 11 0.52 4.24 16.67
C GLY A 11 0.41 3.99 18.16
N LEU A 12 0.41 5.07 18.95
CA LEU A 12 0.31 5.00 20.41
C LEU A 12 -1.09 5.34 20.92
N HIS A 13 -2.00 5.80 20.06
CA HIS A 13 -3.33 6.26 20.46
C HIS A 13 -4.48 5.56 19.74
N LYS A 14 -4.31 5.23 18.47
CA LYS A 14 -5.34 4.60 17.65
C LYS A 14 -5.05 3.15 17.33
N TYR A 15 -3.79 2.85 17.08
CA TYR A 15 -3.31 1.53 16.68
C TYR A 15 -2.32 0.99 17.70
N GLU A 16 -1.75 -0.17 17.42
CA GLU A 16 -0.79 -0.84 18.26
C GLU A 16 0.63 -0.26 18.07
N PRO A 17 1.51 -0.35 19.08
CA PRO A 17 2.91 0.05 18.95
C PRO A 17 3.67 -0.89 18.00
N VAL A 18 4.83 -0.42 17.52
CA VAL A 18 5.65 -1.15 16.54
C VAL A 18 6.09 -2.54 17.03
N GLU A 19 6.26 -2.72 18.34
CA GLU A 19 6.64 -3.99 18.95
C GLU A 19 5.59 -5.09 18.71
N THR A 20 4.31 -4.73 18.69
CA THR A 20 3.23 -5.68 18.39
C THR A 20 3.29 -6.12 16.92
N LEU A 21 3.54 -5.17 15.99
CA LEU A 21 3.75 -5.52 14.59
C LEU A 21 4.97 -6.43 14.41
N LEU A 22 6.08 -6.11 15.07
CA LEU A 22 7.31 -6.92 15.03
C LEU A 22 7.07 -8.36 15.47
N PHE A 23 6.25 -8.55 16.51
CA PHE A 23 5.84 -9.89 16.97
C PHE A 23 5.09 -10.66 15.88
N HIS A 24 4.12 -10.03 15.20
CA HIS A 24 3.38 -10.65 14.10
C HIS A 24 4.28 -10.94 12.90
N MET A 25 5.12 -9.99 12.51
CA MET A 25 6.09 -10.16 11.42
C MET A 25 7.01 -11.35 11.68
N GLN A 26 7.56 -11.45 12.90
CA GLN A 26 8.46 -12.56 13.27
C GLN A 26 7.75 -13.91 13.16
N ARG A 27 6.52 -14.02 13.66
CA ARG A 27 5.73 -15.27 13.59
C ARG A 27 5.42 -15.69 12.15
N ALA A 28 5.08 -14.72 11.30
CA ALA A 28 4.70 -14.97 9.92
C ALA A 28 5.91 -15.04 8.94
N GLY A 29 7.13 -14.82 9.42
CA GLY A 29 8.32 -14.81 8.58
C GLY A 29 8.42 -13.59 7.65
N VAL A 30 7.78 -12.46 8.01
CA VAL A 30 7.84 -11.19 7.29
C VAL A 30 9.11 -10.44 7.68
N ALA A 31 9.94 -10.10 6.70
CA ALA A 31 11.24 -9.51 6.93
C ALA A 31 11.22 -7.99 7.11
N GLN A 32 10.41 -7.30 6.31
CA GLN A 32 10.32 -5.83 6.26
C GLN A 32 8.86 -5.41 6.12
N ALA A 33 8.57 -4.13 6.45
CA ALA A 33 7.23 -3.60 6.26
C ALA A 33 7.22 -2.11 5.86
N VAL A 34 6.06 -1.65 5.38
CA VAL A 34 5.80 -0.26 5.03
C VAL A 34 4.69 0.27 5.93
N PHE A 35 5.01 1.26 6.75
CA PHE A 35 4.03 1.98 7.54
C PHE A 35 3.21 2.90 6.67
N ILE A 36 1.90 2.81 6.76
CA ILE A 36 0.99 3.75 6.13
C ILE A 36 0.36 4.60 7.24
N GLN A 37 0.58 5.91 7.19
CA GLN A 37 -0.04 6.79 8.18
C GLN A 37 -1.56 6.69 8.10
N TYR A 38 -2.25 6.71 9.23
CA TYR A 38 -3.70 6.58 9.27
C TYR A 38 -4.40 7.93 9.11
N ALA A 39 -5.57 7.90 8.47
CA ALA A 39 -6.38 9.09 8.22
C ALA A 39 -6.70 9.84 9.52
N GLY A 40 -6.52 11.16 9.48
CA GLY A 40 -6.71 12.05 10.63
C GLY A 40 -5.46 12.29 11.48
N ASN A 41 -4.31 11.69 11.13
CA ASN A 41 -3.04 11.96 11.80
C ASN A 41 -2.01 12.52 10.80
N SER A 42 -1.57 13.74 11.01
CA SER A 42 -0.47 14.39 10.25
C SER A 42 0.85 14.48 11.04
N ASP A 43 0.88 13.95 12.26
CA ASP A 43 2.13 13.76 13.01
C ASP A 43 2.76 12.42 12.61
N ASN A 44 3.89 12.50 11.92
CA ASN A 44 4.60 11.34 11.42
C ASN A 44 5.82 10.97 12.29
N GLN A 45 6.01 11.61 13.43
CA GLN A 45 7.21 11.43 14.25
C GLN A 45 7.36 10.00 14.72
N TYR A 46 6.28 9.35 15.16
CA TYR A 46 6.35 7.97 15.63
C TYR A 46 6.74 6.97 14.52
N LEU A 47 6.33 7.22 13.26
CA LEU A 47 6.78 6.41 12.13
C LEU A 47 8.28 6.56 11.93
N LEU A 48 8.78 7.81 11.96
CA LEU A 48 10.20 8.12 11.80
C LEU A 48 11.05 7.51 12.91
N ASP A 49 10.63 7.67 14.17
CA ASP A 49 11.32 7.10 15.34
C ASP A 49 11.38 5.56 15.26
N SER A 50 10.30 4.92 14.83
CA SER A 50 10.24 3.47 14.64
C SER A 50 11.16 3.01 13.51
N MET A 51 11.27 3.77 12.41
CA MET A 51 12.22 3.49 11.33
C MET A 51 13.68 3.64 11.82
N ALA A 52 13.96 4.68 12.59
CA ALA A 52 15.30 4.94 13.15
C ALA A 52 15.72 3.85 14.17
N ALA A 53 14.79 3.35 14.97
CA ALA A 53 15.04 2.27 15.93
C ALA A 53 15.30 0.92 15.25
N HIS A 54 14.87 0.73 13.99
CA HIS A 54 15.00 -0.52 13.24
C HIS A 54 15.54 -0.27 11.83
N PRO A 55 16.82 0.12 11.67
CA PRO A 55 17.42 0.52 10.40
C PRO A 55 17.24 -0.54 9.31
N GLY A 56 16.76 -0.12 8.14
CA GLY A 56 16.55 -0.99 6.98
C GLY A 56 15.34 -1.91 7.04
N LYS A 57 14.61 -1.94 8.17
CA LYS A 57 13.45 -2.81 8.34
C LYS A 57 12.15 -2.21 7.84
N PHE A 58 12.02 -0.89 7.86
CA PHE A 58 10.78 -0.19 7.56
C PHE A 58 10.96 0.94 6.54
N ALA A 59 9.92 1.16 5.74
CA ALA A 59 9.67 2.40 5.02
C ALA A 59 8.35 3.00 5.51
N ALA A 60 8.02 4.24 5.12
CA ALA A 60 6.77 4.86 5.53
C ALA A 60 6.17 5.77 4.47
N ALA A 61 4.82 5.88 4.46
CA ALA A 61 4.05 6.89 3.78
C ALA A 61 3.41 7.82 4.81
N MET A 62 3.77 9.12 4.73
CA MET A 62 3.26 10.18 5.59
C MET A 62 1.84 10.63 5.21
N ILE A 63 1.18 11.32 6.13
CA ILE A 63 0.09 12.25 5.83
C ILE A 63 0.52 13.63 6.33
N VAL A 64 0.15 14.66 5.59
CA VAL A 64 0.35 16.07 5.97
C VAL A 64 -0.98 16.82 5.92
N PRO A 65 -1.09 18.03 6.52
CA PRO A 65 -2.30 18.85 6.43
C PRO A 65 -2.72 19.12 4.98
N ALA A 66 -4.02 19.23 4.74
CA ALA A 66 -4.56 19.41 3.39
C ALA A 66 -4.22 20.78 2.76
N ASP A 67 -3.84 21.77 3.57
CA ASP A 67 -3.42 23.10 3.17
C ASP A 67 -1.89 23.23 3.02
N ASP A 68 -1.12 22.14 3.22
CA ASP A 68 0.33 22.16 3.03
C ASP A 68 0.70 22.53 1.58
N ASP A 69 1.62 23.46 1.45
CA ASP A 69 2.17 23.94 0.18
C ASP A 69 3.37 23.08 -0.32
N GLY A 70 3.60 21.94 0.31
CA GLY A 70 4.75 21.07 0.10
C GLY A 70 5.87 21.23 1.12
N THR A 71 5.77 22.21 2.04
CA THR A 71 6.80 22.48 3.06
C THR A 71 6.91 21.32 4.05
N ALA A 72 5.78 20.85 4.59
CA ALA A 72 5.79 19.70 5.50
C ALA A 72 6.20 18.40 4.78
N ILE A 73 5.78 18.20 3.53
CA ILE A 73 6.20 17.05 2.71
C ILE A 73 7.72 17.04 2.57
N ARG A 74 8.33 18.17 2.17
CA ARG A 74 9.79 18.27 2.02
C ARG A 74 10.52 17.97 3.34
N ARG A 75 10.05 18.51 4.44
CA ARG A 75 10.64 18.27 5.77
C ARG A 75 10.63 16.78 6.15
N TRP A 76 9.52 16.10 6.02
CA TRP A 76 9.42 14.68 6.36
C TRP A 76 10.19 13.79 5.39
N ALA A 77 10.24 14.14 4.09
CA ALA A 77 11.05 13.44 3.11
C ALA A 77 12.55 13.56 3.42
N GLU A 78 13.03 14.76 3.80
CA GLU A 78 14.41 15.00 4.23
C GLU A 78 14.78 14.25 5.51
N ALA A 79 13.80 14.02 6.39
CA ALA A 79 13.96 13.19 7.57
C ALA A 79 13.99 11.67 7.27
N GLY A 80 13.64 11.24 6.04
CA GLY A 80 13.77 9.86 5.62
C GLY A 80 12.45 9.13 5.28
N ILE A 81 11.29 9.81 5.32
CA ILE A 81 10.02 9.21 4.91
C ILE A 81 9.93 9.21 3.38
N GLY A 82 9.85 8.00 2.79
CA GLY A 82 9.92 7.79 1.34
C GLY A 82 8.59 7.85 0.59
N GLY A 83 7.46 8.07 1.28
CA GLY A 83 6.15 8.09 0.62
C GLY A 83 5.15 9.03 1.28
N ILE A 84 4.03 9.22 0.60
CA ILE A 84 2.88 10.01 1.07
C ILE A 84 1.58 9.29 0.77
N ARG A 85 0.60 9.34 1.67
CA ARG A 85 -0.73 8.78 1.47
C ARG A 85 -1.68 9.86 0.97
N LEU A 86 -2.13 9.75 -0.28
CA LEU A 86 -3.06 10.68 -0.92
C LEU A 86 -4.19 9.89 -1.59
N ALA A 87 -5.45 10.22 -1.26
CA ALA A 87 -6.59 9.65 -1.99
C ALA A 87 -6.50 9.99 -3.49
N ALA A 88 -6.94 9.11 -4.36
CA ALA A 88 -6.85 9.29 -5.81
C ALA A 88 -7.48 10.62 -6.30
N ASN A 89 -8.55 11.06 -5.66
CA ASN A 89 -9.22 12.33 -5.94
C ASN A 89 -8.76 13.50 -5.05
N PHE A 90 -7.66 13.32 -4.30
CA PHE A 90 -7.20 14.35 -3.35
C PHE A 90 -6.86 15.67 -4.07
N ARG A 91 -7.34 16.75 -3.49
CA ARG A 91 -6.95 18.13 -3.79
C ARG A 91 -6.66 18.87 -2.49
N GLY A 92 -5.54 19.53 -2.44
CA GLY A 92 -5.20 20.41 -1.32
C GLY A 92 -6.16 21.58 -1.21
N THR A 93 -6.30 22.13 0.01
CA THR A 93 -7.13 23.30 0.30
C THR A 93 -6.35 24.63 0.23
N GLY A 94 -5.05 24.57 -0.03
CA GLY A 94 -4.19 25.73 -0.25
C GLY A 94 -4.39 26.37 -1.63
N SER A 95 -3.54 27.33 -1.95
CA SER A 95 -3.61 28.08 -3.24
C SER A 95 -3.28 27.23 -4.46
N ASP A 96 -2.50 26.16 -4.30
CA ASP A 96 -2.26 25.14 -5.34
C ASP A 96 -2.88 23.81 -4.90
N PRO A 97 -4.04 23.41 -5.45
CA PRO A 97 -4.70 22.15 -5.10
C PRO A 97 -3.88 20.88 -5.44
N LEU A 98 -2.86 21.01 -6.29
CA LEU A 98 -1.96 19.93 -6.68
C LEU A 98 -0.60 19.97 -6.00
N ALA A 99 -0.38 20.86 -5.02
CA ALA A 99 0.92 21.03 -4.34
C ALA A 99 1.47 19.71 -3.79
N HIS A 100 0.62 18.88 -3.16
CA HIS A 100 1.03 17.59 -2.62
C HIS A 100 1.52 16.62 -3.70
N TRP A 101 0.81 16.51 -4.82
CA TRP A 101 1.17 15.65 -5.96
C TRP A 101 2.46 16.13 -6.63
N ARG A 102 2.57 17.45 -6.81
CA ARG A 102 3.75 18.09 -7.40
C ARG A 102 4.98 17.85 -6.54
N THR A 103 4.88 18.12 -5.22
CA THR A 103 6.00 17.92 -4.29
C THR A 103 6.37 16.45 -4.18
N ALA A 104 5.40 15.53 -4.17
CA ALA A 104 5.69 14.10 -4.19
C ALA A 104 6.47 13.70 -5.44
N ASN A 105 6.08 14.21 -6.62
CA ASN A 105 6.79 13.95 -7.88
C ASN A 105 8.21 14.56 -7.89
N GLU A 106 8.36 15.80 -7.44
CA GLU A 106 9.66 16.50 -7.35
C GLU A 106 10.65 15.79 -6.41
N ARG A 107 10.14 15.21 -5.33
CA ARG A 107 10.95 14.51 -4.32
C ARG A 107 11.11 13.01 -4.59
N GLY A 108 10.51 12.48 -5.66
CA GLY A 108 10.55 11.06 -6.00
C GLY A 108 9.86 10.17 -4.95
N LEU A 109 8.84 10.69 -4.26
CA LEU A 109 8.10 9.94 -3.24
C LEU A 109 7.16 8.93 -3.89
N VAL A 110 6.90 7.84 -3.17
CA VAL A 110 5.83 6.91 -3.52
C VAL A 110 4.51 7.44 -3.00
N VAL A 111 3.50 7.52 -3.87
CA VAL A 111 2.14 7.84 -3.41
C VAL A 111 1.39 6.54 -3.13
N SER A 112 0.91 6.35 -1.90
CA SER A 112 -0.03 5.29 -1.52
C SER A 112 -1.45 5.85 -1.62
N ALA A 113 -2.24 5.33 -2.57
CA ALA A 113 -3.54 5.91 -2.93
C ALA A 113 -4.70 5.03 -2.47
N PRO A 114 -5.35 5.36 -1.34
CA PRO A 114 -6.60 4.72 -0.94
C PRO A 114 -7.75 5.15 -1.84
N SER A 115 -8.83 4.38 -1.82
CA SER A 115 -10.10 4.61 -2.51
C SER A 115 -10.12 4.27 -4.00
N SER A 116 -11.32 4.29 -4.57
CA SER A 116 -11.56 3.98 -5.97
C SER A 116 -10.80 4.96 -6.89
N PRO A 117 -9.87 4.46 -7.70
CA PRO A 117 -9.05 5.30 -8.56
C PRO A 117 -9.77 5.74 -9.86
N ALA A 118 -11.02 5.34 -10.07
CA ALA A 118 -11.79 5.69 -11.26
C ALA A 118 -12.44 7.08 -11.13
N SER A 119 -11.64 8.14 -11.02
CA SER A 119 -12.13 9.51 -10.98
C SER A 119 -11.46 10.39 -12.03
N ALA A 120 -12.16 11.45 -12.44
CA ALA A 120 -11.61 12.45 -13.38
C ALA A 120 -10.38 13.13 -12.78
N GLU A 121 -10.37 13.35 -11.47
CA GLU A 121 -9.26 13.95 -10.74
C GLU A 121 -8.03 13.05 -10.78
N PHE A 122 -8.19 11.73 -10.67
CA PHE A 122 -7.06 10.81 -10.77
C PHE A 122 -6.53 10.73 -12.19
N ALA A 123 -7.41 10.73 -13.19
CA ALA A 123 -6.99 10.78 -14.59
C ALA A 123 -6.16 12.05 -14.89
N GLU A 124 -6.51 13.18 -14.29
CA GLU A 124 -5.72 14.41 -14.37
C GLU A 124 -4.32 14.24 -13.73
N VAL A 125 -4.24 13.65 -12.53
CA VAL A 125 -2.98 13.37 -11.84
C VAL A 125 -2.07 12.50 -12.70
N LEU A 126 -2.59 11.41 -13.26
CA LEU A 126 -1.83 10.49 -14.12
C LEU A 126 -1.30 11.17 -15.39
N ARG A 127 -2.08 12.09 -15.95
CA ARG A 127 -1.64 12.89 -17.12
C ARG A 127 -0.56 13.90 -16.78
N LEU A 128 -0.67 14.56 -15.61
CA LEU A 128 0.26 15.61 -15.19
C LEU A 128 1.57 15.07 -14.61
N PHE A 129 1.52 13.90 -13.98
CA PHE A 129 2.66 13.28 -13.29
C PHE A 129 2.88 11.83 -13.79
N PRO A 130 3.22 11.63 -15.07
CA PRO A 130 3.29 10.29 -15.67
C PRO A 130 4.44 9.41 -15.13
N THR A 131 5.40 10.00 -14.41
CA THR A 131 6.54 9.29 -13.81
C THR A 131 6.41 9.10 -12.31
N LEU A 132 5.38 9.69 -11.67
CA LEU A 132 5.14 9.55 -10.25
C LEU A 132 4.77 8.10 -9.91
N SER A 133 5.54 7.48 -9.03
CA SER A 133 5.23 6.12 -8.56
C SER A 133 4.00 6.12 -7.66
N ILE A 134 2.93 5.46 -8.08
CA ILE A 134 1.66 5.39 -7.34
C ILE A 134 1.30 3.93 -7.05
N VAL A 135 1.00 3.65 -5.80
CA VAL A 135 0.53 2.35 -5.31
C VAL A 135 -0.94 2.45 -4.95
N ILE A 136 -1.78 1.75 -5.70
CA ILE A 136 -3.22 1.66 -5.44
C ILE A 136 -3.44 0.71 -4.26
N GLU A 137 -4.10 1.19 -3.20
CA GLU A 137 -4.37 0.37 -2.01
C GLU A 137 -5.56 -0.59 -2.25
N HIS A 138 -5.56 -1.74 -1.57
CA HIS A 138 -6.69 -2.67 -1.38
C HIS A 138 -7.41 -3.06 -2.69
N LEU A 139 -6.66 -3.48 -3.72
CA LEU A 139 -7.21 -3.79 -5.05
C LEU A 139 -8.14 -2.67 -5.58
N GLY A 140 -7.82 -1.40 -5.30
CA GLY A 140 -8.63 -0.26 -5.74
C GLY A 140 -10.00 -0.16 -5.08
N GLY A 141 -10.18 -0.76 -3.90
CA GLY A 141 -11.43 -0.75 -3.15
C GLY A 141 -12.36 -1.92 -3.50
N ALA A 142 -11.81 -3.05 -3.94
CA ALA A 142 -12.58 -4.29 -4.08
C ALA A 142 -13.23 -4.66 -2.75
N LYS A 143 -14.49 -5.12 -2.81
CA LYS A 143 -15.31 -5.43 -1.63
C LYS A 143 -16.24 -6.61 -1.90
N PRO A 144 -16.75 -7.29 -0.86
CA PRO A 144 -17.71 -8.37 -1.02
C PRO A 144 -18.94 -7.91 -1.82
N GLY A 145 -19.36 -8.74 -2.78
CA GLY A 145 -20.52 -8.47 -3.63
C GLY A 145 -20.31 -7.48 -4.77
N MET A 146 -19.11 -6.91 -4.94
CA MET A 146 -18.78 -6.09 -6.12
C MET A 146 -18.83 -6.93 -7.39
N SER A 147 -19.47 -6.41 -8.43
CA SER A 147 -19.54 -7.08 -9.74
C SER A 147 -18.25 -6.91 -10.54
N SER A 148 -18.08 -7.74 -11.56
CA SER A 148 -16.97 -7.64 -12.49
C SER A 148 -16.94 -6.31 -13.24
N ASP A 149 -18.11 -5.76 -13.59
CA ASP A 149 -18.22 -4.50 -14.32
C ASP A 149 -17.85 -3.30 -13.44
N GLU A 150 -18.25 -3.31 -12.15
CA GLU A 150 -17.85 -2.30 -11.18
C GLU A 150 -16.33 -2.31 -10.93
N PHE A 151 -15.69 -3.47 -11.07
CA PHE A 151 -14.24 -3.62 -10.88
C PHE A 151 -13.42 -3.28 -12.14
N GLN A 152 -14.02 -3.29 -13.34
CA GLN A 152 -13.32 -3.06 -14.61
C GLN A 152 -12.51 -1.76 -14.64
N PRO A 153 -13.00 -0.60 -14.12
CA PRO A 153 -12.22 0.64 -14.10
C PRO A 153 -10.89 0.55 -13.35
N VAL A 154 -10.77 -0.34 -12.35
CA VAL A 154 -9.50 -0.61 -11.66
C VAL A 154 -8.52 -1.32 -12.58
N LEU A 155 -8.99 -2.31 -13.33
CA LEU A 155 -8.16 -3.06 -14.28
C LEU A 155 -7.68 -2.18 -15.44
N ASP A 156 -8.51 -1.25 -15.89
CA ASP A 156 -8.18 -0.31 -16.98
C ASP A 156 -6.98 0.60 -16.62
N LEU A 157 -6.68 0.76 -15.33
CA LEU A 157 -5.52 1.50 -14.85
C LEU A 157 -4.19 0.78 -15.14
N ALA A 158 -4.22 -0.50 -15.42
CA ALA A 158 -3.02 -1.28 -15.75
C ALA A 158 -2.27 -0.76 -17.00
N ARG A 159 -2.94 0.04 -17.85
CA ARG A 159 -2.31 0.74 -18.98
C ARG A 159 -1.25 1.78 -18.58
N HIS A 160 -1.23 2.20 -17.30
CA HIS A 160 -0.26 3.16 -16.77
C HIS A 160 0.89 2.42 -16.09
N ASP A 161 2.09 2.48 -16.65
CA ASP A 161 3.26 1.73 -16.17
C ASP A 161 3.78 2.19 -14.80
N ASN A 162 3.46 3.42 -14.40
CA ASN A 162 3.81 3.99 -13.10
C ASN A 162 2.87 3.58 -11.95
N LEU A 163 1.85 2.76 -12.25
CA LEU A 163 0.92 2.24 -11.24
C LEU A 163 1.30 0.82 -10.81
N THR A 164 1.25 0.62 -9.51
CA THR A 164 1.34 -0.68 -8.84
C THR A 164 0.11 -0.86 -7.96
N ILE A 165 -0.32 -2.08 -7.69
CA ILE A 165 -1.52 -2.35 -6.91
C ILE A 165 -1.22 -3.26 -5.72
N LYS A 166 -1.83 -2.96 -4.56
CA LYS A 166 -1.74 -3.78 -3.35
C LYS A 166 -2.78 -4.88 -3.36
N LEU A 167 -2.30 -6.09 -3.15
CA LEU A 167 -3.10 -7.27 -2.81
C LEU A 167 -3.30 -7.28 -1.30
N PRO A 168 -4.52 -7.03 -0.77
CA PRO A 168 -4.79 -7.11 0.66
C PRO A 168 -4.93 -8.55 1.12
N GLY A 169 -5.12 -8.74 2.43
CA GLY A 169 -5.73 -9.97 2.94
C GLY A 169 -7.11 -10.18 2.32
N PHE A 170 -7.47 -11.42 1.99
CA PHE A 170 -8.67 -11.72 1.20
C PHE A 170 -9.99 -11.40 1.91
N GLY A 171 -9.97 -11.23 3.24
CA GLY A 171 -11.13 -10.74 3.98
C GLY A 171 -11.59 -9.33 3.63
N GLU A 172 -10.82 -8.57 2.85
CA GLU A 172 -11.25 -7.28 2.30
C GLU A 172 -12.38 -7.44 1.26
N PHE A 173 -12.34 -8.48 0.44
CA PHE A 173 -13.22 -8.65 -0.70
C PHE A 173 -13.95 -9.99 -0.74
N CYS A 174 -13.65 -10.92 0.16
CA CYS A 174 -14.38 -12.16 0.34
C CYS A 174 -15.40 -12.08 1.44
N HIS A 175 -16.44 -12.90 1.39
CA HIS A 175 -17.36 -13.07 2.50
C HIS A 175 -16.70 -13.84 3.65
N LEU A 176 -16.77 -13.29 4.86
CA LEU A 176 -16.30 -13.96 6.08
C LEU A 176 -17.20 -15.13 6.47
N PRO A 177 -16.72 -16.09 7.27
CA PRO A 177 -15.38 -16.15 7.87
C PRO A 177 -14.32 -16.78 6.99
N HIS A 178 -13.05 -16.66 7.42
CA HIS A 178 -11.94 -17.47 6.91
C HIS A 178 -12.09 -18.95 7.36
N PRO A 179 -11.70 -19.98 6.57
CA PRO A 179 -11.20 -19.87 5.19
C PRO A 179 -12.32 -19.55 4.21
N PHE A 180 -12.00 -18.66 3.27
CA PHE A 180 -13.00 -18.16 2.31
C PHE A 180 -13.41 -19.28 1.33
N ARG A 181 -14.73 -19.50 1.17
CA ARG A 181 -15.26 -20.53 0.26
C ARG A 181 -15.53 -19.99 -1.14
N ASP A 182 -15.92 -18.71 -1.21
CA ASP A 182 -16.21 -18.02 -2.45
C ASP A 182 -15.20 -16.89 -2.63
N VAL A 183 -14.15 -17.15 -3.41
CA VAL A 183 -13.13 -16.14 -3.72
C VAL A 183 -13.49 -15.48 -5.04
N PRO A 184 -13.89 -14.20 -5.06
CA PRO A 184 -14.09 -13.47 -6.30
C PRO A 184 -12.78 -13.38 -7.09
N ALA A 185 -12.85 -13.46 -8.41
CA ALA A 185 -11.67 -13.48 -9.29
C ALA A 185 -10.93 -12.13 -9.39
N PHE A 186 -11.06 -11.23 -8.40
CA PHE A 186 -10.42 -9.90 -8.44
C PHE A 186 -8.89 -10.01 -8.43
N ALA A 187 -8.35 -10.91 -7.61
CA ALA A 187 -6.90 -11.10 -7.52
C ALA A 187 -6.32 -11.68 -8.82
N ASP A 188 -7.01 -12.64 -9.45
CA ASP A 188 -6.59 -13.21 -10.75
C ASP A 188 -6.65 -12.17 -11.85
N ARG A 189 -7.73 -11.41 -11.93
CA ARG A 189 -7.89 -10.35 -12.94
C ARG A 189 -6.85 -9.26 -12.80
N VAL A 190 -6.48 -8.90 -11.56
CA VAL A 190 -5.39 -7.96 -11.31
C VAL A 190 -4.05 -8.56 -11.71
N LEU A 191 -3.80 -9.84 -11.39
CA LEU A 191 -2.59 -10.53 -11.83
C LEU A 191 -2.48 -10.55 -13.36
N GLU A 192 -3.58 -10.82 -14.06
CA GLU A 192 -3.61 -10.79 -15.53
C GLU A 192 -3.34 -9.38 -16.09
N ALA A 193 -3.95 -8.34 -15.51
CA ALA A 193 -3.84 -6.98 -16.02
C ALA A 193 -2.52 -6.29 -15.67
N PHE A 194 -2.07 -6.37 -14.41
CA PHE A 194 -0.87 -5.68 -13.92
C PHE A 194 0.39 -6.54 -13.99
N GLY A 195 0.24 -7.86 -13.96
CA GLY A 195 1.33 -8.80 -13.82
C GLY A 195 1.97 -8.81 -12.43
N PRO A 196 2.74 -9.86 -12.07
CA PRO A 196 3.28 -10.05 -10.72
C PRO A 196 4.28 -8.94 -10.32
N ARG A 197 4.90 -8.28 -11.29
CA ARG A 197 5.90 -7.22 -11.06
C ARG A 197 5.29 -5.86 -10.72
N ARG A 198 3.96 -5.73 -10.80
CA ARG A 198 3.21 -4.55 -10.41
C ARG A 198 2.12 -4.86 -9.36
N MET A 199 2.27 -6.00 -8.69
CA MET A 199 1.48 -6.37 -7.51
C MET A 199 2.38 -6.42 -6.27
N MET A 200 1.83 -6.08 -5.10
CA MET A 200 2.50 -6.25 -3.82
C MET A 200 1.50 -6.58 -2.73
N TRP A 201 1.83 -7.54 -1.86
CA TRP A 201 0.99 -7.90 -0.72
C TRP A 201 1.10 -6.85 0.41
N GLY A 202 0.01 -6.66 1.16
CA GLY A 202 -0.03 -5.88 2.40
C GLY A 202 -1.15 -6.33 3.32
N SER A 203 -0.86 -6.51 4.60
CA SER A 203 -1.77 -7.13 5.58
C SER A 203 -2.98 -6.27 5.94
N ASP A 204 -2.84 -4.96 5.92
CA ASP A 204 -3.74 -4.00 6.57
C ASP A 204 -3.84 -4.24 8.10
N TRP A 205 -2.72 -4.57 8.75
CA TRP A 205 -2.67 -4.67 10.21
C TRP A 205 -2.67 -3.27 10.85
N PRO A 206 -3.37 -3.04 11.99
CA PRO A 206 -4.19 -3.93 12.81
C PRO A 206 -5.63 -4.21 12.32
N PRO A 207 -6.26 -3.45 11.39
CA PRO A 207 -7.64 -3.71 10.94
C PRO A 207 -7.91 -5.17 10.55
N VAL A 208 -6.96 -5.85 9.94
CA VAL A 208 -7.07 -7.27 9.56
C VAL A 208 -7.36 -8.22 10.74
N SER A 209 -7.04 -7.80 11.97
CA SER A 209 -7.29 -8.60 13.18
C SER A 209 -8.80 -8.82 13.45
N SER A 210 -9.65 -7.96 12.91
CA SER A 210 -11.11 -8.13 12.97
C SER A 210 -11.69 -9.04 11.87
N ARG A 211 -10.85 -9.53 10.96
CA ARG A 211 -11.21 -10.39 9.83
C ARG A 211 -10.52 -11.74 9.94
N GLU A 212 -9.53 -12.02 9.11
CA GLU A 212 -8.78 -13.29 9.06
C GLU A 212 -7.54 -13.31 9.95
N GLY A 213 -7.10 -12.17 10.46
CA GLY A 213 -5.87 -12.01 11.24
C GLY A 213 -4.61 -11.93 10.39
N TYR A 214 -3.51 -11.50 11.01
CA TYR A 214 -2.24 -11.23 10.33
C TYR A 214 -1.69 -12.45 9.58
N ASP A 215 -1.58 -13.60 10.27
CA ASP A 215 -0.99 -14.81 9.70
C ASP A 215 -1.78 -15.30 8.47
N SER A 216 -3.13 -15.31 8.56
CA SER A 216 -3.99 -15.77 7.46
C SER A 216 -4.05 -14.77 6.31
N SER A 217 -3.86 -13.48 6.57
CA SER A 217 -3.79 -12.46 5.50
C SER A 217 -2.60 -12.64 4.57
N LEU A 218 -1.55 -13.35 5.05
CA LEU A 218 -0.41 -13.74 4.24
C LEU A 218 -0.54 -15.17 3.69
N SER A 219 -0.82 -16.15 4.55
CA SER A 219 -0.79 -17.56 4.16
C SER A 219 -1.86 -17.88 3.13
N PHE A 220 -3.07 -17.33 3.26
CA PHE A 220 -4.14 -17.59 2.30
C PHE A 220 -3.81 -17.10 0.87
N PRO A 221 -3.39 -15.84 0.62
CA PRO A 221 -2.94 -15.46 -0.72
C PRO A 221 -1.71 -16.22 -1.21
N MET A 222 -0.80 -16.63 -0.33
CA MET A 222 0.34 -17.48 -0.73
C MET A 222 -0.10 -18.85 -1.23
N ASP A 223 -1.09 -19.46 -0.58
CA ASP A 223 -1.68 -20.74 -0.98
C ASP A 223 -2.54 -20.56 -2.24
N TYR A 224 -3.29 -19.46 -2.35
CA TYR A 224 -4.11 -19.13 -3.53
C TYR A 224 -3.26 -19.02 -4.80
N PHE A 225 -2.07 -18.46 -4.71
CA PHE A 225 -1.12 -18.32 -5.81
C PHE A 225 -0.04 -19.43 -5.80
N ALA A 226 -0.31 -20.59 -5.22
CA ALA A 226 0.67 -21.67 -5.15
C ALA A 226 1.12 -22.19 -6.53
N ASP A 227 0.25 -22.11 -7.53
CA ASP A 227 0.53 -22.57 -8.91
C ASP A 227 1.42 -21.60 -9.71
N LEU A 228 1.63 -20.37 -9.23
CA LEU A 228 2.58 -19.45 -9.83
C LEU A 228 4.02 -19.92 -9.62
N SER A 229 4.90 -19.56 -10.54
CA SER A 229 6.33 -19.82 -10.38
C SER A 229 6.89 -19.16 -9.11
N ALA A 230 8.01 -19.70 -8.61
CA ALA A 230 8.69 -19.14 -7.44
C ALA A 230 9.13 -17.67 -7.66
N ASP A 231 9.46 -17.30 -8.90
CA ASP A 231 9.83 -15.91 -9.24
C ASP A 231 8.61 -14.98 -9.21
N GLU A 232 7.47 -15.37 -9.76
CA GLU A 232 6.24 -14.57 -9.73
C GLU A 232 5.75 -14.34 -8.31
N ARG A 233 5.74 -15.39 -7.47
CA ARG A 233 5.42 -15.25 -6.05
C ARG A 233 6.42 -14.34 -5.32
N ALA A 234 7.70 -14.44 -5.64
CA ALA A 234 8.71 -13.56 -5.04
C ALA A 234 8.50 -12.09 -5.43
N TRP A 235 7.98 -11.81 -6.64
CA TRP A 235 7.58 -10.45 -7.02
C TRP A 235 6.40 -9.97 -6.19
N ILE A 236 5.31 -10.71 -6.12
CA ILE A 236 4.08 -10.31 -5.40
C ILE A 236 4.37 -10.08 -3.91
N PHE A 237 5.10 -10.99 -3.26
CA PHE A 237 5.27 -10.96 -1.81
C PHE A 237 6.53 -10.21 -1.32
N GLY A 238 7.38 -9.69 -2.23
CA GLY A 238 8.59 -9.00 -1.78
C GLY A 238 9.27 -8.09 -2.80
N LYS A 239 9.70 -8.60 -3.97
CA LYS A 239 10.56 -7.85 -4.91
C LYS A 239 9.94 -6.55 -5.41
N THR A 240 8.62 -6.54 -5.68
CA THR A 240 7.91 -5.33 -6.10
C THR A 240 7.98 -4.25 -5.02
N ALA A 241 7.69 -4.64 -3.77
CA ALA A 241 7.80 -3.75 -2.63
C ALA A 241 9.21 -3.21 -2.44
N GLN A 242 10.21 -4.10 -2.50
CA GLN A 242 11.62 -3.74 -2.36
C GLN A 242 12.04 -2.69 -3.40
N LYS A 243 11.63 -2.88 -4.66
CA LYS A 243 11.90 -1.96 -5.75
C LYS A 243 11.20 -0.61 -5.57
N ILE A 244 9.90 -0.63 -5.25
CA ILE A 244 9.07 0.58 -5.19
C ILE A 244 9.44 1.43 -3.97
N TRP A 245 9.62 0.81 -2.80
CA TRP A 245 9.91 1.50 -1.54
C TRP A 245 11.41 1.65 -1.25
N ASN A 246 12.27 1.25 -2.19
CA ASN A 246 13.74 1.29 -2.05
C ASN A 246 14.24 0.67 -0.74
N LEU A 247 13.62 -0.44 -0.33
CA LEU A 247 14.01 -1.17 0.87
C LEU A 247 15.30 -1.94 0.61
N PRO A 248 16.30 -1.88 1.52
CA PRO A 248 17.54 -2.63 1.34
C PRO A 248 17.30 -4.14 1.42
N VAL A 249 18.17 -4.92 0.79
CA VAL A 249 18.20 -6.37 1.02
C VAL A 249 18.73 -6.62 2.42
N VAL A 250 17.92 -7.21 3.30
CA VAL A 250 18.36 -7.70 4.61
C VAL A 250 18.54 -9.22 4.52
N TYR A 251 19.70 -9.71 4.98
CA TYR A 251 20.08 -11.14 4.99
C TYR A 251 19.85 -11.76 6.37
#